data_f6b3a247417fc8d9d3059117e11f3e11
#
_entry.id   f6b3a247417fc8d9d3059117e11f3e11
#
_cell.length_a   1.000
_cell.length_b   1.000
_cell.length_c   1.000
_cell.angle_alpha   90.00
_cell.angle_beta   90.00
_cell.angle_gamma   90.00
#
_symmetry.space_group_name_H-M   'P 1'
#
loop_
_entity.id
_entity.type
_entity.pdbx_description
1 polymer ?
#
loop_
_entity_poly.entity_id
_entity_poly.type
_entity_poly.pdbx_seq_one_letter_code
_entity_poly.pdbx_strand_id
1 'polypeptide(L)'
;PNIHAAFVRISDGQKCYLPLHDVKNPVYTRKLSKKEALCEGDELLVQVVKDAVKTKDPVVSTKLVVHGHYCFLSTENTCLGVSKKLSQEESKRLSALLENTCKDHEAEGYGLVFRTNAGAVPETELCEDIELAQKEYRALKKTGTHQNAGDLVYRNLPGYLARLKAENFEKTDLVLTDGQDLYQEICAYLPHLVEEKKVQLYRDDAVSLS
;
A
#
# COMPACT_ATOMS: atom_id res chain seq x y z
N PRO A 1 -2.07 -22.42 26.46
CA PRO A 1 -2.68 -22.12 25.18
C PRO A 1 -1.56 -21.66 24.23
N ASN A 2 -1.33 -22.43 23.15
CA ASN A 2 -0.36 -22.05 22.15
C ASN A 2 -0.89 -20.82 21.40
N ILE A 3 -0.27 -19.68 21.66
CA ILE A 3 -0.50 -18.46 20.88
C ILE A 3 0.18 -18.70 19.53
N HIS A 4 -0.61 -18.98 18.48
CA HIS A 4 -0.08 -19.13 17.11
C HIS A 4 0.31 -17.76 16.53
N ALA A 5 1.27 -17.10 17.17
CA ALA A 5 1.76 -15.78 16.81
C ALA A 5 3.23 -15.61 17.16
N ALA A 6 3.91 -14.76 16.42
CA ALA A 6 5.20 -14.21 16.75
C ALA A 6 5.03 -12.76 17.23
N PHE A 7 5.99 -12.29 18.02
CA PHE A 7 6.11 -10.90 18.37
C PHE A 7 7.33 -10.32 17.67
N VAL A 8 7.10 -9.30 16.88
CA VAL A 8 8.16 -8.58 16.17
C VAL A 8 8.34 -7.20 16.78
N ARG A 9 9.54 -6.64 16.67
CA ARG A 9 9.83 -5.27 17.09
C ARG A 9 9.98 -4.40 15.85
N ILE A 10 9.31 -3.26 15.87
CA ILE A 10 9.47 -2.18 14.90
C ILE A 10 10.11 -0.96 15.60
N SER A 11 10.11 0.20 14.99
CA SER A 11 10.74 1.43 15.49
C SER A 11 10.63 1.60 17.02
N ASP A 12 11.66 2.16 17.64
CA ASP A 12 11.73 2.45 19.09
C ASP A 12 11.44 1.27 20.02
N GLY A 13 11.60 0.04 19.50
CA GLY A 13 11.32 -1.17 20.27
C GLY A 13 9.84 -1.50 20.43
N GLN A 14 8.96 -0.82 19.72
CA GLN A 14 7.52 -1.11 19.72
C GLN A 14 7.28 -2.58 19.37
N LYS A 15 6.64 -3.29 20.30
CA LYS A 15 6.24 -4.68 20.12
C LYS A 15 4.96 -4.75 19.28
N CYS A 16 4.96 -5.64 18.29
CA CYS A 16 3.83 -5.88 17.41
C CYS A 16 3.46 -7.37 17.39
N TYR A 17 2.19 -7.64 17.21
CA TYR A 17 1.64 -8.99 17.08
C TYR A 17 1.61 -9.41 15.61
N LEU A 18 2.28 -10.53 15.27
CA LEU A 18 2.31 -11.13 13.94
C LEU A 18 1.61 -12.51 14.02
N PRO A 19 0.40 -12.67 13.49
CA PRO A 19 -0.27 -13.96 13.39
C PRO A 19 0.54 -14.91 12.50
N LEU A 20 0.86 -16.12 12.95
CA LEU A 20 1.65 -17.07 12.14
C LEU A 20 0.91 -17.56 10.90
N HIS A 21 -0.41 -17.54 10.88
CA HIS A 21 -1.20 -17.88 9.68
C HIS A 21 -1.11 -16.82 8.58
N ASP A 22 -0.66 -15.60 8.93
CA ASP A 22 -0.41 -14.51 7.99
C ASP A 22 1.02 -14.51 7.44
N VAL A 23 1.90 -15.38 7.97
CA VAL A 23 3.27 -15.51 7.47
C VAL A 23 3.25 -16.31 6.17
N LYS A 24 3.04 -15.60 5.06
CA LYS A 24 3.07 -16.14 3.70
C LYS A 24 4.06 -15.34 2.87
N ASN A 25 4.94 -16.01 2.15
CA ASN A 25 5.96 -15.42 1.27
C ASN A 25 6.69 -14.20 1.91
N PRO A 26 7.25 -14.38 3.15
CA PRO A 26 7.88 -13.27 3.86
C PRO A 26 9.12 -12.77 3.12
N VAL A 27 9.25 -11.46 2.98
CA VAL A 27 10.45 -10.83 2.44
C VAL A 27 11.45 -10.67 3.58
N TYR A 28 12.41 -11.57 3.67
CA TYR A 28 13.48 -11.48 4.66
C TYR A 28 14.50 -10.43 4.23
N THR A 29 14.89 -9.56 5.15
CA THR A 29 16.04 -8.66 5.02
C THR A 29 17.29 -9.32 5.58
N ARG A 30 17.11 -10.16 6.61
CA ARG A 30 18.15 -10.99 7.18
C ARG A 30 17.58 -12.30 7.68
N LYS A 31 18.13 -13.42 7.22
CA LYS A 31 17.73 -14.76 7.63
C LYS A 31 18.88 -15.42 8.40
N LEU A 32 18.68 -15.67 9.70
CA LEU A 32 19.70 -16.27 10.54
C LEU A 32 19.75 -17.79 10.43
N SER A 33 18.60 -18.41 10.24
CA SER A 33 18.44 -19.85 10.15
C SER A 33 18.27 -20.32 8.69
N LYS A 34 18.80 -21.50 8.37
CA LYS A 34 18.53 -22.20 7.09
C LYS A 34 17.12 -22.82 7.03
N LYS A 35 16.36 -22.78 8.13
CA LYS A 35 14.98 -23.28 8.17
C LYS A 35 14.07 -22.33 7.42
N GLU A 36 13.10 -22.85 6.67
CA GLU A 36 12.09 -22.05 5.99
C GLU A 36 11.18 -21.30 6.99
N ALA A 37 10.89 -21.92 8.12
CA ALA A 37 10.07 -21.33 9.17
C ALA A 37 10.71 -20.05 9.75
N LEU A 38 9.85 -19.13 10.20
CA LEU A 38 10.25 -17.94 10.93
C LEU A 38 10.94 -18.35 12.24
N CYS A 39 12.13 -17.81 12.47
CA CYS A 39 12.94 -18.06 13.66
C CYS A 39 13.21 -16.76 14.43
N GLU A 40 13.54 -16.92 15.71
CA GLU A 40 13.98 -15.80 16.53
C GLU A 40 15.26 -15.18 15.97
N GLY A 41 15.28 -13.85 15.87
CA GLY A 41 16.38 -13.08 15.29
C GLY A 41 16.31 -12.90 13.77
N ASP A 42 15.36 -13.52 13.08
CA ASP A 42 15.10 -13.21 11.68
C ASP A 42 14.60 -11.77 11.53
N GLU A 43 15.03 -11.09 10.48
CA GLU A 43 14.58 -9.76 10.11
C GLU A 43 13.81 -9.84 8.78
N LEU A 44 12.64 -9.23 8.75
CA LEU A 44 11.74 -9.30 7.60
C LEU A 44 10.92 -8.00 7.47
N LEU A 45 10.46 -7.74 6.26
CA LEU A 45 9.53 -6.65 6.03
C LEU A 45 8.14 -7.04 6.56
N VAL A 46 7.54 -6.13 7.31
CA VAL A 46 6.17 -6.26 7.79
C VAL A 46 5.40 -4.97 7.53
N GLN A 47 4.12 -5.11 7.28
CA GLN A 47 3.19 -3.99 7.13
C GLN A 47 2.29 -3.92 8.35
N VAL A 48 2.15 -2.73 8.95
CA VAL A 48 1.17 -2.49 10.01
C VAL A 48 -0.23 -2.54 9.40
N VAL A 49 -1.08 -3.44 9.90
CA VAL A 49 -2.46 -3.62 9.41
C VAL A 49 -3.50 -3.13 10.41
N LYS A 50 -3.11 -3.00 11.69
CA LYS A 50 -3.93 -2.38 12.74
C LYS A 50 -3.02 -1.64 13.70
N ASP A 51 -3.36 -0.40 13.99
CA ASP A 51 -2.68 0.39 14.99
C ASP A 51 -2.92 -0.12 16.41
N ALA A 52 -2.07 0.30 17.33
CA ALA A 52 -2.26 0.06 18.74
C ALA A 52 -3.59 0.65 19.22
N VAL A 53 -4.37 -0.13 19.96
CA VAL A 53 -5.63 0.35 20.55
C VAL A 53 -5.63 0.07 22.04
N LYS A 54 -5.61 1.12 22.85
CA LYS A 54 -5.56 1.02 24.33
C LYS A 54 -4.34 0.20 24.78
N THR A 55 -4.58 -0.99 25.32
CA THR A 55 -3.54 -1.91 25.82
C THR A 55 -3.14 -3.00 24.81
N LYS A 56 -3.69 -2.98 23.59
CA LYS A 56 -3.38 -3.97 22.57
C LYS A 56 -2.24 -3.50 21.69
N ASP A 57 -1.24 -4.37 21.49
CA ASP A 57 -0.14 -4.13 20.55
C ASP A 57 -0.67 -3.97 19.11
N PRO A 58 0.02 -3.19 18.26
CA PRO A 58 -0.27 -3.15 16.83
C PRO A 58 -0.20 -4.53 16.21
N VAL A 59 -1.00 -4.76 15.17
CA VAL A 59 -0.96 -6.00 14.40
C VAL A 59 -0.23 -5.75 13.09
N VAL A 60 0.71 -6.61 12.78
CA VAL A 60 1.47 -6.58 11.52
C VAL A 60 1.24 -7.84 10.70
N SER A 61 1.50 -7.75 9.41
CA SER A 61 1.45 -8.86 8.46
C SER A 61 2.70 -8.89 7.59
N THR A 62 3.08 -10.07 7.10
CA THR A 62 4.12 -10.19 6.08
C THR A 62 3.59 -9.96 4.67
N LYS A 63 2.28 -9.83 4.52
CA LYS A 63 1.63 -9.49 3.26
C LYS A 63 1.84 -8.00 2.98
N LEU A 64 2.74 -7.70 2.06
CA LEU A 64 3.00 -6.34 1.62
C LEU A 64 2.00 -5.98 0.51
N VAL A 65 1.41 -4.80 0.60
CA VAL A 65 0.47 -4.30 -0.41
C VAL A 65 0.92 -2.93 -0.87
N VAL A 66 1.13 -2.80 -2.17
CA VAL A 66 1.39 -1.52 -2.85
C VAL A 66 0.17 -1.15 -3.65
N HIS A 67 -0.33 0.06 -3.45
CA HIS A 67 -1.54 0.55 -4.06
C HIS A 67 -1.23 1.45 -5.26
N GLY A 68 -1.55 1.00 -6.48
CA GLY A 68 -1.70 1.85 -7.65
C GLY A 68 -3.06 2.56 -7.67
N HIS A 69 -3.32 3.28 -8.73
CA HIS A 69 -4.59 3.95 -8.98
C HIS A 69 -5.68 2.95 -9.40
N TYR A 70 -5.36 2.14 -10.40
CA TYR A 70 -6.26 1.14 -10.99
C TYR A 70 -5.98 -0.28 -10.52
N CYS A 71 -4.84 -0.53 -9.92
CA CYS A 71 -4.43 -1.84 -9.46
C CYS A 71 -3.94 -1.83 -8.00
N PHE A 72 -3.68 -3.00 -7.47
CA PHE A 72 -2.83 -3.20 -6.31
C PHE A 72 -1.95 -4.43 -6.51
N LEU A 73 -0.72 -4.33 -6.03
CA LEU A 73 0.25 -5.42 -5.97
C LEU A 73 0.27 -5.98 -4.57
N SER A 74 0.32 -7.30 -4.42
CA SER A 74 0.36 -7.97 -3.12
C SER A 74 1.31 -9.16 -3.11
N THR A 75 2.03 -9.35 -2.00
CA THR A 75 2.86 -10.54 -1.78
C THR A 75 2.09 -11.72 -1.15
N GLU A 76 0.77 -11.62 -0.97
CA GLU A 76 -0.03 -12.69 -0.40
C GLU A 76 0.01 -13.98 -1.23
N ASN A 77 -0.02 -13.81 -2.53
CA ASN A 77 0.13 -14.86 -3.54
C ASN A 77 0.65 -14.26 -4.84
N THR A 78 0.97 -15.10 -5.81
CA THR A 78 1.48 -14.69 -7.13
C THR A 78 0.38 -14.67 -8.21
N CYS A 79 -0.90 -14.61 -7.83
CA CYS A 79 -1.99 -14.63 -8.79
C CYS A 79 -2.18 -13.27 -9.47
N LEU A 80 -2.39 -13.29 -10.76
CA LEU A 80 -2.89 -12.15 -11.52
C LEU A 80 -4.42 -12.22 -11.55
N GLY A 81 -5.07 -11.09 -11.35
CA GLY A 81 -6.53 -11.08 -11.26
C GLY A 81 -7.17 -9.75 -11.61
N VAL A 82 -8.48 -9.80 -11.74
CA VAL A 82 -9.32 -8.62 -11.99
C VAL A 82 -10.51 -8.62 -11.03
N SER A 83 -11.05 -7.45 -10.76
CA SER A 83 -12.23 -7.31 -9.90
C SER A 83 -13.42 -8.10 -10.43
N LYS A 84 -14.06 -8.88 -9.56
CA LYS A 84 -15.27 -9.65 -9.89
C LYS A 84 -16.49 -8.78 -10.27
N LYS A 85 -16.39 -7.46 -10.09
CA LYS A 85 -17.46 -6.50 -10.42
C LYS A 85 -17.38 -5.98 -11.87
N LEU A 86 -16.31 -6.33 -12.59
CA LEU A 86 -16.13 -5.99 -14.00
C LEU A 86 -16.99 -6.90 -14.90
N SER A 87 -17.36 -6.40 -16.06
CA SER A 87 -18.05 -7.19 -17.09
C SER A 87 -17.14 -8.32 -17.61
N GLN A 88 -17.71 -9.30 -18.24
CA GLN A 88 -16.95 -10.43 -18.79
C GLN A 88 -15.96 -9.98 -19.88
N GLU A 89 -16.33 -8.97 -20.67
CA GLU A 89 -15.50 -8.42 -21.73
C GLU A 89 -14.30 -7.66 -21.17
N GLU A 90 -14.55 -6.75 -20.21
CA GLU A 90 -13.50 -6.02 -19.50
C GLU A 90 -12.55 -6.96 -18.76
N SER A 91 -13.10 -7.99 -18.09
CA SER A 91 -12.30 -8.99 -17.40
C SER A 91 -11.35 -9.72 -18.33
N LYS A 92 -11.81 -10.15 -19.51
CA LYS A 92 -10.95 -10.81 -20.50
C LYS A 92 -9.85 -9.90 -21.01
N ARG A 93 -10.20 -8.65 -21.37
CA ARG A 93 -9.23 -7.63 -21.82
C ARG A 93 -8.15 -7.38 -20.78
N LEU A 94 -8.56 -7.12 -19.55
CA LEU A 94 -7.64 -6.79 -18.45
C LEU A 94 -6.79 -7.99 -18.01
N SER A 95 -7.33 -9.21 -18.05
CA SER A 95 -6.54 -10.41 -17.76
C SER A 95 -5.44 -10.63 -18.79
N ALA A 96 -5.75 -10.46 -20.08
CA ALA A 96 -4.75 -10.56 -21.15
C ALA A 96 -3.65 -9.48 -21.01
N LEU A 97 -4.04 -8.26 -20.62
CA LEU A 97 -3.08 -7.18 -20.36
C LEU A 97 -2.13 -7.55 -19.22
N LEU A 98 -2.64 -8.09 -18.09
CA LEU A 98 -1.82 -8.53 -16.96
C LEU A 98 -0.82 -9.62 -17.37
N GLU A 99 -1.27 -10.65 -18.07
CA GLU A 99 -0.42 -11.75 -18.53
C GLU A 99 0.71 -11.26 -19.43
N ASN A 100 0.44 -10.27 -20.27
CA ASN A 100 1.44 -9.69 -21.16
C ASN A 100 2.44 -8.77 -20.44
N THR A 101 1.99 -8.03 -19.42
CA THR A 101 2.79 -7.00 -18.75
C THR A 101 3.54 -7.53 -17.53
N CYS A 102 2.98 -8.49 -16.81
CA CYS A 102 3.51 -8.99 -15.54
C CYS A 102 4.21 -10.36 -15.67
N LYS A 103 5.04 -10.57 -16.67
CA LYS A 103 5.68 -11.88 -16.96
C LYS A 103 6.56 -12.41 -15.82
N ASP A 104 7.22 -11.54 -15.09
CA ASP A 104 8.18 -11.91 -14.04
C ASP A 104 7.58 -11.92 -12.62
N HIS A 105 6.25 -11.73 -12.49
CA HIS A 105 5.58 -11.57 -11.20
C HIS A 105 5.77 -12.75 -10.23
N GLU A 106 5.77 -13.99 -10.75
CA GLU A 106 6.01 -15.19 -9.93
C GLU A 106 7.44 -15.23 -9.39
N ALA A 107 8.42 -14.92 -10.24
CA ALA A 107 9.85 -14.89 -9.85
C ALA A 107 10.12 -13.74 -8.84
N GLU A 108 9.44 -12.62 -8.97
CA GLU A 108 9.53 -11.50 -8.06
C GLU A 108 8.71 -11.70 -6.76
N GLY A 109 7.78 -12.66 -6.74
CA GLY A 109 7.00 -13.07 -5.57
C GLY A 109 5.83 -12.15 -5.26
N TYR A 110 5.12 -11.64 -6.28
CA TYR A 110 3.91 -10.83 -6.09
C TYR A 110 2.78 -11.25 -7.04
N GLY A 111 1.55 -11.00 -6.63
CA GLY A 111 0.39 -10.96 -7.49
C GLY A 111 -0.08 -9.53 -7.73
N LEU A 112 -0.85 -9.31 -8.79
CA LEU A 112 -1.42 -8.01 -9.11
C LEU A 112 -2.90 -8.15 -9.49
N VAL A 113 -3.72 -7.24 -8.99
CA VAL A 113 -5.17 -7.27 -9.20
C VAL A 113 -5.65 -5.90 -9.67
N PHE A 114 -6.33 -5.86 -10.82
CA PHE A 114 -7.05 -4.67 -11.25
C PHE A 114 -8.33 -4.46 -10.45
N ARG A 115 -8.56 -3.21 -10.10
CA ARG A 115 -9.76 -2.75 -9.41
C ARG A 115 -10.91 -2.53 -10.40
N THR A 116 -12.10 -2.28 -9.88
CA THR A 116 -13.30 -2.03 -10.71
C THR A 116 -13.18 -0.79 -11.58
N ASN A 117 -12.45 0.24 -11.10
CA ASN A 117 -12.24 1.48 -11.86
C ASN A 117 -11.31 1.33 -13.07
N ALA A 118 -10.66 0.19 -13.25
CA ALA A 118 -9.82 -0.11 -14.42
C ALA A 118 -10.63 -0.46 -15.69
N GLY A 119 -11.94 -0.74 -15.58
CA GLY A 119 -12.76 -1.28 -16.67
C GLY A 119 -12.72 -0.46 -17.97
N ALA A 120 -12.95 0.84 -17.89
CA ALA A 120 -13.04 1.72 -19.06
C ALA A 120 -11.74 2.50 -19.36
N VAL A 121 -10.63 2.17 -18.67
CA VAL A 121 -9.36 2.92 -18.78
C VAL A 121 -8.55 2.43 -19.97
N PRO A 122 -7.86 3.34 -20.71
CA PRO A 122 -6.94 2.97 -21.79
C PRO A 122 -5.80 2.08 -21.29
N GLU A 123 -5.33 1.15 -22.13
CA GLU A 123 -4.25 0.21 -21.76
C GLU A 123 -2.94 0.92 -21.43
N THR A 124 -2.66 2.05 -22.09
CA THR A 124 -1.47 2.86 -21.82
C THR A 124 -1.41 3.34 -20.36
N GLU A 125 -2.50 3.90 -19.85
CA GLU A 125 -2.58 4.35 -18.46
C GLU A 125 -2.52 3.18 -17.47
N LEU A 126 -3.12 2.04 -17.82
CA LEU A 126 -3.05 0.83 -17.01
C LEU A 126 -1.63 0.26 -16.94
N CYS A 127 -0.90 0.27 -18.04
CA CYS A 127 0.50 -0.14 -18.07
C CYS A 127 1.38 0.78 -17.21
N GLU A 128 1.20 2.08 -17.29
CA GLU A 128 1.90 3.06 -16.45
C GLU A 128 1.64 2.82 -14.97
N ASP A 129 0.39 2.56 -14.57
CA ASP A 129 0.02 2.26 -13.19
C ASP A 129 0.66 0.95 -12.68
N ILE A 130 0.70 -0.09 -13.53
CA ILE A 130 1.41 -1.34 -13.23
C ILE A 130 2.91 -1.09 -13.03
N GLU A 131 3.56 -0.37 -13.94
CA GLU A 131 4.99 -0.07 -13.86
C GLU A 131 5.34 0.72 -12.61
N LEU A 132 4.52 1.71 -12.25
CA LEU A 132 4.69 2.47 -11.02
C LEU A 132 4.58 1.58 -9.77
N ALA A 133 3.56 0.71 -9.70
CA ALA A 133 3.39 -0.21 -8.58
C ALA A 133 4.56 -1.21 -8.47
N GLN A 134 5.03 -1.74 -9.58
CA GLN A 134 6.20 -2.64 -9.63
C GLN A 134 7.49 -1.92 -9.21
N LYS A 135 7.71 -0.71 -9.69
CA LYS A 135 8.87 0.14 -9.33
C LYS A 135 8.87 0.42 -7.82
N GLU A 136 7.73 0.76 -7.27
CA GLU A 136 7.56 1.04 -5.85
C GLU A 136 7.83 -0.22 -5.00
N TYR A 137 7.29 -1.37 -5.40
CA TYR A 137 7.56 -2.66 -4.75
C TYR A 137 9.04 -3.03 -4.77
N ARG A 138 9.72 -2.89 -5.92
CA ARG A 138 11.16 -3.17 -6.03
C ARG A 138 11.99 -2.21 -5.18
N ALA A 139 11.62 -0.92 -5.16
CA ALA A 139 12.26 0.08 -4.31
C ALA A 139 12.09 -0.25 -2.82
N LEU A 140 10.89 -0.67 -2.40
CA LEU A 140 10.59 -1.10 -1.03
C LEU A 140 11.46 -2.29 -0.62
N LYS A 141 11.56 -3.34 -1.44
CA LYS A 141 12.44 -4.49 -1.18
C LYS A 141 13.90 -4.06 -1.07
N LYS A 142 14.38 -3.25 -2.01
CA LYS A 142 15.77 -2.77 -2.02
C LYS A 142 16.06 -1.91 -0.79
N THR A 143 15.20 -0.96 -0.45
CA THR A 143 15.37 -0.12 0.73
C THR A 143 15.38 -0.95 2.01
N GLY A 144 14.44 -1.89 2.14
CA GLY A 144 14.34 -2.75 3.31
C GLY A 144 15.59 -3.59 3.59
N THR A 145 16.32 -4.01 2.54
CA THR A 145 17.56 -4.78 2.72
C THR A 145 18.76 -3.93 3.18
N HIS A 146 18.65 -2.60 3.13
CA HIS A 146 19.72 -1.67 3.50
C HIS A 146 19.41 -0.87 4.77
N GLN A 147 18.20 -0.97 5.29
CA GLN A 147 17.77 -0.31 6.53
C GLN A 147 18.08 -1.18 7.76
N ASN A 148 18.14 -0.54 8.93
CA ASN A 148 18.26 -1.28 10.17
C ASN A 148 16.92 -1.90 10.58
N ALA A 149 17.00 -2.98 11.38
CA ALA A 149 15.79 -3.57 11.94
C ALA A 149 15.03 -2.56 12.80
N GLY A 150 13.75 -2.39 12.50
CA GLY A 150 12.87 -1.43 13.15
C GLY A 150 12.67 -0.12 12.39
N ASP A 151 13.47 0.17 11.36
CA ASP A 151 13.31 1.40 10.59
C ASP A 151 12.02 1.38 9.74
N LEU A 152 11.42 2.55 9.55
CA LEU A 152 10.30 2.74 8.63
C LEU A 152 10.82 2.73 7.19
N VAL A 153 10.53 1.67 6.45
CA VAL A 153 10.96 1.51 5.05
C VAL A 153 10.04 2.26 4.09
N TYR A 154 8.75 2.24 4.37
CA TYR A 154 7.73 2.78 3.48
C TYR A 154 6.49 3.18 4.27
N ARG A 155 5.88 4.29 3.89
CA ARG A 155 4.59 4.73 4.42
C ARG A 155 3.56 4.73 3.30
N ASN A 156 2.56 3.86 3.42
CA ASN A 156 1.40 3.93 2.53
C ASN A 156 0.72 5.30 2.63
N LEU A 157 0.22 5.77 1.51
CA LEU A 157 -0.69 6.92 1.54
C LEU A 157 -1.86 6.59 2.48
N PRO A 158 -2.20 7.49 3.41
CA PRO A 158 -3.45 7.38 4.16
C PRO A 158 -4.63 7.11 3.23
N GLY A 159 -5.61 6.31 3.69
CA GLY A 159 -6.71 5.85 2.83
C GLY A 159 -7.49 6.99 2.17
N TYR A 160 -7.59 8.16 2.80
CA TYR A 160 -8.21 9.35 2.23
C TYR A 160 -7.35 9.98 1.12
N LEU A 161 -6.02 10.00 1.25
CA LEU A 161 -5.12 10.47 0.19
C LEU A 161 -5.07 9.50 -0.99
N ALA A 162 -5.14 8.19 -0.72
CA ALA A 162 -5.27 7.19 -1.76
C ALA A 162 -6.59 7.36 -2.54
N ARG A 163 -7.69 7.73 -1.85
CA ARG A 163 -8.96 8.07 -2.50
C ARG A 163 -8.86 9.36 -3.29
N LEU A 164 -8.29 10.42 -2.73
CA LEU A 164 -8.06 11.67 -3.45
C LEU A 164 -7.22 11.42 -4.71
N LYS A 165 -6.12 10.65 -4.60
CA LYS A 165 -5.30 10.29 -5.76
C LYS A 165 -6.08 9.45 -6.79
N ALA A 166 -7.08 8.69 -6.35
CA ALA A 166 -7.94 7.87 -7.21
C ALA A 166 -9.10 8.64 -7.86
N GLU A 167 -9.40 9.85 -7.40
CA GLU A 167 -10.41 10.71 -8.03
C GLU A 167 -9.85 11.35 -9.32
N ASN A 168 -10.74 11.52 -10.31
CA ASN A 168 -10.38 12.26 -11.51
C ASN A 168 -10.41 13.76 -11.23
N PHE A 169 -9.24 14.34 -10.97
CA PHE A 169 -9.12 15.76 -10.65
C PHE A 169 -9.47 16.70 -11.80
N GLU A 170 -9.57 16.21 -13.03
CA GLU A 170 -10.13 17.01 -14.13
C GLU A 170 -11.60 17.39 -13.88
N LYS A 171 -12.32 16.55 -13.13
CA LYS A 171 -13.73 16.76 -12.75
C LYS A 171 -13.89 17.35 -11.34
N THR A 172 -12.80 17.57 -10.63
CA THR A 172 -12.80 18.09 -9.27
C THR A 172 -12.40 19.57 -9.31
N ASP A 173 -13.30 20.45 -8.93
CA ASP A 173 -13.05 21.90 -8.93
C ASP A 173 -12.22 22.31 -7.70
N LEU A 174 -12.49 21.71 -6.54
CA LEU A 174 -11.89 22.12 -5.29
C LEU A 174 -11.91 21.00 -4.24
N VAL A 175 -10.81 20.86 -3.51
CA VAL A 175 -10.66 20.04 -2.29
C VAL A 175 -10.58 20.99 -1.10
N LEU A 176 -11.54 20.94 -0.21
CA LEU A 176 -11.56 21.73 1.02
C LEU A 176 -11.23 20.83 2.21
N THR A 177 -10.39 21.34 3.11
CA THR A 177 -10.09 20.70 4.41
C THR A 177 -10.08 21.75 5.51
N ASP A 178 -10.57 21.40 6.69
CA ASP A 178 -10.56 22.24 7.90
C ASP A 178 -9.36 21.95 8.81
N GLY A 179 -8.67 20.83 8.59
CA GLY A 179 -7.49 20.43 9.35
C GLY A 179 -6.17 20.95 8.75
N GLN A 180 -5.39 21.71 9.52
CA GLN A 180 -4.08 22.20 9.10
C GLN A 180 -3.12 21.05 8.77
N ASP A 181 -3.09 19.99 9.58
CA ASP A 181 -2.23 18.84 9.38
C ASP A 181 -2.62 18.08 8.10
N LEU A 182 -3.92 17.90 7.89
CA LEU A 182 -4.47 17.27 6.70
C LEU A 182 -4.14 18.09 5.43
N TYR A 183 -4.25 19.42 5.51
CA TYR A 183 -3.85 20.30 4.41
C TYR A 183 -2.38 20.12 4.05
N GLN A 184 -1.49 20.08 5.07
CA GLN A 184 -0.05 19.89 4.86
C GLN A 184 0.25 18.50 4.25
N GLU A 185 -0.44 17.45 4.70
CA GLU A 185 -0.30 16.10 4.12
C GLU A 185 -0.76 16.07 2.65
N ILE A 186 -1.91 16.66 2.32
CA ILE A 186 -2.38 16.75 0.94
C ILE A 186 -1.34 17.47 0.07
N CYS A 187 -0.83 18.61 0.53
CA CYS A 187 0.18 19.37 -0.19
C CYS A 187 1.48 18.58 -0.41
N ALA A 188 1.91 17.81 0.59
CA ALA A 188 3.13 17.03 0.51
C ALA A 188 3.01 15.82 -0.44
N TYR A 189 1.86 15.16 -0.45
CA TYR A 189 1.66 13.95 -1.24
C TYR A 189 1.07 14.16 -2.62
N LEU A 190 0.36 15.27 -2.84
CA LEU A 190 -0.33 15.62 -4.08
C LEU A 190 0.02 17.05 -4.52
N PRO A 191 1.30 17.37 -4.76
CA PRO A 191 1.76 18.73 -5.05
C PRO A 191 1.09 19.34 -6.31
N HIS A 192 0.71 18.50 -7.28
CA HIS A 192 -0.01 18.96 -8.48
C HIS A 192 -1.35 19.64 -8.14
N LEU A 193 -2.05 19.21 -7.09
CA LEU A 193 -3.29 19.87 -6.67
C LEU A 193 -3.07 21.27 -6.13
N VAL A 194 -1.87 21.51 -5.55
CA VAL A 194 -1.48 22.84 -5.07
C VAL A 194 -1.16 23.75 -6.25
N GLU A 195 -0.41 23.23 -7.22
CA GLU A 195 -0.06 23.96 -8.46
C GLU A 195 -1.31 24.37 -9.24
N GLU A 196 -2.33 23.50 -9.29
CA GLU A 196 -3.62 23.79 -9.90
C GLU A 196 -4.56 24.63 -9.02
N LYS A 197 -4.14 25.01 -7.81
CA LYS A 197 -4.94 25.74 -6.81
C LYS A 197 -6.25 25.04 -6.42
N LYS A 198 -6.27 23.73 -6.52
CA LYS A 198 -7.43 22.88 -6.20
C LYS A 198 -7.54 22.48 -4.74
N VAL A 199 -6.57 22.86 -3.87
CA VAL A 199 -6.62 22.57 -2.44
C VAL A 199 -6.67 23.86 -1.64
N GLN A 200 -7.61 23.95 -0.71
CA GLN A 200 -7.76 25.10 0.17
C GLN A 200 -8.00 24.63 1.62
N LEU A 201 -7.35 25.33 2.55
CA LEU A 201 -7.66 25.20 3.97
C LEU A 201 -8.88 26.08 4.29
N TYR A 202 -9.97 25.44 4.66
CA TYR A 202 -11.15 26.13 5.18
C TYR A 202 -10.87 26.57 6.63
N ARG A 203 -10.93 27.86 6.87
CA ARG A 203 -10.99 28.42 8.21
C ARG A 203 -12.38 28.93 8.44
N ASP A 204 -13.08 28.36 9.38
CA ASP A 204 -14.30 28.92 9.90
C ASP A 204 -13.88 30.17 10.72
N ASP A 205 -13.83 31.31 10.05
CA ASP A 205 -13.77 32.57 10.76
C ASP A 205 -15.15 32.71 11.43
N ALA A 206 -15.32 31.96 12.52
CA ALA A 206 -16.52 31.97 13.28
C ALA A 206 -16.91 33.40 13.56
N VAL A 207 -17.99 33.80 12.97
CA VAL A 207 -18.78 34.98 13.26
C VAL A 207 -18.66 35.22 14.76
N SER A 208 -17.87 36.22 15.16
CA SER A 208 -17.95 36.79 16.48
C SER A 208 -19.34 37.43 16.57
N LEU A 209 -20.28 36.66 17.09
CA LEU A 209 -21.56 37.21 17.51
C LEU A 209 -21.25 38.17 18.67
N SER A 210 -21.19 39.45 18.32
CA SER A 210 -21.29 40.56 19.23
C SER A 210 -22.70 40.63 19.84
#